data_24fa27460ef16496768c485c1da494d0
#
_entry.id   24fa27460ef16496768c485c1da494d0
#
_cell.length_a   1.000
_cell.length_b   1.000
_cell.length_c   1.000
_cell.angle_alpha   90.00
_cell.angle_beta   90.00
_cell.angle_gamma   90.00
#
_symmetry.space_group_name_H-M   'P 1'
#
loop_
_entity.id
_entity.type
_entity.pdbx_description
1 polymer ?
#
loop_
_entity_poly.entity_id
_entity_poly.type
_entity_poly.pdbx_seq_one_letter_code
_entity_poly.pdbx_strand_id
1 'polypeptide(L)'
;MKLSARGGAIAAVVPGPTAWRRHEDALAERVTTLHGAASHALGGERNAGVLSCVAVGDLTGAVAALTAWCVDYLTTFVTNGVDATQELRAILRELRTLGSEIAEHDFGLYARRLGDTSAAVRRLGATATPAQLIDQACEQLVHRCGFGRAVLSRVDSGAWRPWMAHFTGTAVDGSWFAEWVDRPIPLDDLVLETQVFTEHRPAAVLDTCDPRVYRPIIVDAGRSMSYVVAPVVLADEVVGFFHADHAPGQRRSGPVDRNVLWTFAQGFGLAYERLVFAERILAQRERLHAALGSAEALIATPGLALDLAWMPGEDGHLRTEEEHIGERAAAPGRPPDEELTDREGEVLQLLAVGATNAQIADQLVVSESTVKTHVRHILRKLRAVNRAQAISRYLGVAPLAPG
;
A
#
# COMPACT_ATOMS: atom_id res chain seq x y z
N MET A 1 27.17 -39.80 -27.77
CA MET A 1 28.08 -39.25 -26.74
C MET A 1 27.22 -38.37 -25.82
N LYS A 2 26.81 -38.91 -24.66
CA LYS A 2 25.94 -38.23 -23.69
C LYS A 2 26.81 -37.45 -22.71
N LEU A 3 26.65 -36.11 -22.66
CA LEU A 3 27.22 -35.27 -21.63
C LEU A 3 26.15 -35.06 -20.57
N SER A 4 26.33 -35.74 -19.46
CA SER A 4 25.56 -35.55 -18.22
C SER A 4 26.16 -34.37 -17.46
N ALA A 5 25.47 -33.23 -17.41
CA ALA A 5 25.77 -32.13 -16.50
C ALA A 5 24.99 -32.33 -15.21
N ARG A 6 25.64 -32.93 -14.21
CA ARG A 6 25.18 -32.86 -12.79
C ARG A 6 25.62 -31.50 -12.22
N GLY A 7 24.78 -30.52 -12.33
CA GLY A 7 24.87 -29.31 -11.53
C GLY A 7 24.04 -29.48 -10.26
N GLY A 8 24.66 -29.93 -9.19
CA GLY A 8 24.07 -29.93 -7.84
C GLY A 8 23.99 -28.48 -7.37
N ALA A 9 22.82 -27.85 -7.51
CA ALA A 9 22.52 -26.62 -6.77
C ALA A 9 22.51 -26.99 -5.29
N ILE A 10 23.52 -26.53 -4.55
CA ILE A 10 23.49 -26.50 -3.11
C ILE A 10 22.37 -25.51 -2.74
N ALA A 11 21.19 -26.02 -2.43
CA ALA A 11 20.11 -25.23 -1.86
C ALA A 11 20.62 -24.76 -0.49
N ALA A 12 21.08 -23.52 -0.41
CA ALA A 12 21.40 -22.90 0.86
C ALA A 12 20.10 -22.94 1.69
N VAL A 13 20.13 -23.69 2.81
CA VAL A 13 19.02 -23.76 3.74
C VAL A 13 18.86 -22.34 4.32
N VAL A 14 17.83 -21.62 3.89
CA VAL A 14 17.53 -20.28 4.39
C VAL A 14 17.10 -20.42 5.84
N PRO A 15 17.79 -19.83 6.81
CA PRO A 15 17.44 -19.94 8.23
C PRO A 15 16.03 -19.37 8.50
N GLY A 16 15.29 -20.00 9.43
CA GLY A 16 13.97 -19.50 9.84
C GLY A 16 14.05 -18.20 10.65
N PRO A 17 12.91 -17.49 10.87
CA PRO A 17 12.87 -16.16 11.53
C PRO A 17 13.55 -16.14 12.91
N THR A 18 13.42 -17.21 13.70
CA THR A 18 14.06 -17.34 15.02
C THR A 18 15.57 -17.54 14.95
N ALA A 19 16.09 -18.14 13.87
CA ALA A 19 17.52 -18.31 13.67
C ALA A 19 18.18 -16.96 13.27
N TRP A 20 17.50 -16.15 12.48
CA TRP A 20 17.96 -14.81 12.12
C TRP A 20 18.06 -13.88 13.33
N ARG A 21 17.04 -13.83 14.20
CA ARG A 21 17.07 -13.04 15.44
C ARG A 21 18.19 -13.48 16.37
N ARG A 22 18.38 -14.78 16.58
CA ARG A 22 19.50 -15.28 17.40
C ARG A 22 20.85 -14.90 16.84
N HIS A 23 21.00 -14.83 15.53
CA HIS A 23 22.25 -14.40 14.89
C HIS A 23 22.48 -12.91 15.08
N GLU A 24 21.44 -12.10 14.93
CA GLU A 24 21.47 -10.66 15.19
C GLU A 24 21.82 -10.34 16.65
N ASP A 25 21.20 -11.03 17.59
CA ASP A 25 21.51 -10.91 19.02
C ASP A 25 22.97 -11.26 19.31
N ALA A 26 23.51 -12.32 18.69
CA ALA A 26 24.91 -12.72 18.84
C ALA A 26 25.88 -11.68 18.24
N LEU A 27 25.53 -11.06 17.12
CA LEU A 27 26.32 -9.96 16.53
C LEU A 27 26.30 -8.72 17.45
N ALA A 28 25.15 -8.37 18.02
CA ALA A 28 25.00 -7.26 18.96
C ALA A 28 25.82 -7.48 20.25
N GLU A 29 25.82 -8.70 20.79
CA GLU A 29 26.65 -9.09 21.96
C GLU A 29 28.14 -8.93 21.66
N ARG A 30 28.60 -9.34 20.46
CA ARG A 30 30.00 -9.17 20.05
C ARG A 30 30.38 -7.70 19.91
N VAL A 31 29.53 -6.83 19.36
CA VAL A 31 29.76 -5.37 19.30
C VAL A 31 29.92 -4.82 20.74
N THR A 32 29.03 -5.21 21.64
CA THR A 32 29.06 -4.78 23.04
C THR A 32 30.32 -5.24 23.76
N THR A 33 30.78 -6.46 23.51
CA THR A 33 32.02 -7.01 24.07
C THR A 33 33.24 -6.24 23.57
N LEU A 34 33.30 -5.95 22.26
CA LEU A 34 34.41 -5.16 21.68
C LEU A 34 34.39 -3.70 22.15
N HIS A 35 33.21 -3.11 22.39
CA HIS A 35 33.09 -1.80 23.01
C HIS A 35 33.65 -1.80 24.44
N GLY A 36 33.38 -2.85 25.24
CA GLY A 36 33.92 -3.03 26.57
C GLY A 36 35.46 -3.15 26.56
N ALA A 37 36.01 -3.95 25.65
CA ALA A 37 37.46 -4.09 25.46
C ALA A 37 38.11 -2.77 25.04
N ALA A 38 37.53 -2.06 24.08
CA ALA A 38 38.01 -0.72 23.66
C ALA A 38 37.95 0.29 24.81
N SER A 39 36.86 0.30 25.58
CA SER A 39 36.73 1.17 26.76
C SER A 39 37.83 0.89 27.78
N HIS A 40 38.19 -0.37 28.02
CA HIS A 40 39.26 -0.75 28.92
C HIS A 40 40.64 -0.23 28.40
N ALA A 41 40.93 -0.50 27.15
CA ALA A 41 42.16 -0.09 26.49
C ALA A 41 42.32 1.46 26.43
N LEU A 42 41.20 2.21 26.42
CA LEU A 42 41.12 3.66 26.34
C LEU A 42 40.97 4.33 27.72
N GLY A 43 41.31 3.62 28.82
CA GLY A 43 41.33 4.20 30.16
C GLY A 43 39.98 4.33 30.85
N GLY A 44 39.00 3.55 30.43
CA GLY A 44 37.68 3.46 31.06
C GLY A 44 36.62 4.40 30.47
N GLU A 45 36.94 5.16 29.44
CA GLU A 45 35.98 5.99 28.73
C GLU A 45 34.91 5.10 28.01
N ARG A 46 33.68 5.58 27.94
CA ARG A 46 32.58 4.90 27.24
C ARG A 46 32.08 5.75 26.09
N ASN A 47 31.91 5.13 24.93
CA ASN A 47 31.30 5.80 23.79
C ASN A 47 29.78 5.57 23.79
N ALA A 48 29.02 6.58 24.22
CA ALA A 48 27.58 6.55 24.28
C ALA A 48 26.93 6.37 22.89
N GLY A 49 27.56 6.84 21.82
CA GLY A 49 27.10 6.70 20.45
C GLY A 49 27.03 5.23 20.01
N VAL A 50 28.05 4.42 20.34
CA VAL A 50 28.05 2.98 20.05
C VAL A 50 26.89 2.28 20.75
N LEU A 51 26.70 2.54 22.03
CA LEU A 51 25.62 1.93 22.81
C LEU A 51 24.24 2.35 22.31
N SER A 52 24.10 3.60 21.88
CA SER A 52 22.86 4.09 21.26
C SER A 52 22.56 3.37 19.96
N CYS A 53 23.54 3.16 19.08
CA CYS A 53 23.38 2.42 17.83
C CYS A 53 22.95 0.95 18.10
N VAL A 54 23.59 0.26 19.05
CA VAL A 54 23.21 -1.11 19.41
C VAL A 54 21.78 -1.15 19.95
N ALA A 55 21.41 -0.20 20.80
CA ALA A 55 20.06 -0.15 21.39
C ALA A 55 18.93 0.01 20.36
N VAL A 56 19.23 0.64 19.21
CA VAL A 56 18.25 0.79 18.11
C VAL A 56 18.43 -0.25 17.00
N GLY A 57 19.31 -1.24 17.16
CA GLY A 57 19.56 -2.30 16.19
C GLY A 57 20.41 -1.87 14.98
N ASP A 58 21.08 -0.74 15.04
CA ASP A 58 22.02 -0.27 14.01
C ASP A 58 23.43 -0.81 14.28
N LEU A 59 23.64 -2.09 14.00
CA LEU A 59 24.93 -2.74 14.23
C LEU A 59 26.03 -2.21 13.30
N THR A 60 25.69 -1.84 12.07
CA THR A 60 26.62 -1.23 11.12
C THR A 60 27.10 0.13 11.63
N GLY A 61 26.19 0.98 12.09
CA GLY A 61 26.53 2.26 12.72
C GLY A 61 27.34 2.09 14.00
N ALA A 62 27.02 1.09 14.82
CA ALA A 62 27.77 0.77 16.04
C ALA A 62 29.23 0.38 15.74
N VAL A 63 29.47 -0.49 14.75
CA VAL A 63 30.83 -0.89 14.33
C VAL A 63 31.58 0.31 13.74
N ALA A 64 30.93 1.15 12.94
CA ALA A 64 31.53 2.36 12.38
C ALA A 64 31.94 3.36 13.47
N ALA A 65 31.07 3.63 14.45
CA ALA A 65 31.32 4.51 15.56
C ALA A 65 32.48 4.00 16.46
N LEU A 66 32.47 2.68 16.73
CA LEU A 66 33.54 2.06 17.51
C LEU A 66 34.89 2.07 16.79
N THR A 67 34.86 1.82 15.48
CA THR A 67 36.07 1.91 14.64
C THR A 67 36.63 3.32 14.64
N ALA A 68 35.80 4.34 14.42
CA ALA A 68 36.19 5.75 14.42
C ALA A 68 36.80 6.15 15.78
N TRP A 69 36.19 5.73 16.87
CA TRP A 69 36.69 6.02 18.23
C TRP A 69 38.07 5.40 18.48
N CYS A 70 38.29 4.14 18.11
CA CYS A 70 39.60 3.47 18.23
C CYS A 70 40.67 4.13 17.34
N VAL A 71 40.31 4.54 16.12
CA VAL A 71 41.22 5.21 15.18
C VAL A 71 41.59 6.63 15.68
N ASP A 72 40.60 7.39 16.13
CA ASP A 72 40.85 8.74 16.68
C ASP A 72 41.83 8.70 17.85
N TYR A 73 41.64 7.77 18.78
CA TYR A 73 42.57 7.56 19.88
C TYR A 73 43.96 7.21 19.39
N LEU A 74 44.13 6.29 18.47
CA LEU A 74 45.44 5.91 17.89
C LEU A 74 46.13 7.07 17.17
N THR A 75 45.39 7.98 16.55
CA THR A 75 45.95 9.14 15.86
C THR A 75 46.32 10.25 16.80
N THR A 76 45.58 10.41 17.90
CA THR A 76 45.79 11.51 18.87
C THR A 76 46.85 11.15 19.94
N PHE A 77 46.92 9.87 20.35
CA PHE A 77 47.70 9.42 21.50
C PHE A 77 48.82 8.42 21.16
N VAL A 78 49.35 8.43 19.93
CA VAL A 78 50.42 7.51 19.44
C VAL A 78 51.67 7.49 20.33
N THR A 79 51.80 8.44 21.28
CA THR A 79 52.93 8.51 22.21
C THR A 79 52.79 7.71 23.50
N ASN A 80 51.62 7.11 23.78
CA ASN A 80 51.34 6.49 25.07
C ASN A 80 51.23 4.95 24.96
N GLY A 81 52.36 4.25 25.08
CA GLY A 81 52.45 2.83 25.43
C GLY A 81 52.22 1.84 24.29
N VAL A 82 53.16 0.90 24.15
CA VAL A 82 53.18 -0.16 23.13
C VAL A 82 52.00 -1.14 23.32
N ASP A 83 51.58 -1.41 24.55
CA ASP A 83 50.60 -2.41 24.90
C ASP A 83 49.18 -2.00 24.48
N ALA A 84 48.72 -0.79 24.82
CA ALA A 84 47.41 -0.27 24.43
C ALA A 84 47.25 -0.20 22.89
N THR A 85 48.34 0.16 22.20
CA THR A 85 48.37 0.19 20.72
C THR A 85 48.19 -1.19 20.10
N GLN A 86 48.76 -2.21 20.72
CA GLN A 86 48.65 -3.59 20.23
C GLN A 86 47.24 -4.16 20.44
N GLU A 87 46.63 -3.89 21.58
CA GLU A 87 45.25 -4.26 21.93
C GLU A 87 44.23 -3.58 21.00
N LEU A 88 44.35 -2.28 20.77
CA LEU A 88 43.46 -1.54 19.84
C LEU A 88 43.61 -2.03 18.41
N ARG A 89 44.81 -2.41 17.95
CA ARG A 89 44.99 -3.04 16.61
C ARG A 89 44.30 -4.39 16.51
N ALA A 90 44.27 -5.18 17.58
CA ALA A 90 43.55 -6.44 17.63
C ALA A 90 42.03 -6.19 17.54
N ILE A 91 41.51 -5.23 18.33
CA ILE A 91 40.10 -4.82 18.29
C ILE A 91 39.69 -4.35 16.87
N LEU A 92 40.49 -3.49 16.22
CA LEU A 92 40.24 -3.00 14.88
C LEU A 92 40.18 -4.13 13.82
N ARG A 93 41.03 -5.17 13.96
CA ARG A 93 40.98 -6.33 13.08
C ARG A 93 39.69 -7.14 13.26
N GLU A 94 39.25 -7.28 14.51
CA GLU A 94 38.04 -8.00 14.84
C GLU A 94 36.79 -7.21 14.40
N LEU A 95 36.76 -5.87 14.59
CA LEU A 95 35.73 -4.99 14.09
C LEU A 95 35.56 -5.07 12.57
N ARG A 96 36.68 -5.17 11.82
CA ARG A 96 36.61 -5.36 10.36
C ARG A 96 35.95 -6.68 9.98
N THR A 97 36.28 -7.76 10.67
CA THR A 97 35.66 -9.08 10.45
C THR A 97 34.19 -9.06 10.81
N LEU A 98 33.86 -8.50 11.98
CA LEU A 98 32.49 -8.36 12.45
C LEU A 98 31.65 -7.48 11.51
N GLY A 99 32.22 -6.38 11.01
CA GLY A 99 31.56 -5.53 10.02
C GLY A 99 31.20 -6.26 8.73
N SER A 100 32.08 -7.18 8.25
CA SER A 100 31.78 -8.02 7.10
C SER A 100 30.66 -9.02 7.40
N GLU A 101 30.66 -9.66 8.56
CA GLU A 101 29.60 -10.59 8.99
C GLU A 101 28.23 -9.89 9.12
N ILE A 102 28.21 -8.66 9.67
CA ILE A 102 27.00 -7.84 9.76
C ILE A 102 26.51 -7.48 8.36
N ALA A 103 27.39 -7.06 7.46
CA ALA A 103 27.02 -6.72 6.09
C ALA A 103 26.43 -7.94 5.32
N GLU A 104 27.01 -9.12 5.51
CA GLU A 104 26.48 -10.37 4.94
C GLU A 104 25.10 -10.73 5.52
N HIS A 105 24.93 -10.56 6.84
CA HIS A 105 23.66 -10.77 7.52
C HIS A 105 22.58 -9.80 6.99
N ASP A 106 22.88 -8.50 6.94
CA ASP A 106 21.98 -7.46 6.45
C ASP A 106 21.59 -7.69 4.99
N PHE A 107 22.57 -8.09 4.15
CA PHE A 107 22.31 -8.45 2.77
C PHE A 107 21.39 -9.67 2.65
N GLY A 108 21.61 -10.70 3.47
CA GLY A 108 20.76 -11.89 3.51
C GLY A 108 19.32 -11.57 3.94
N LEU A 109 19.13 -10.73 4.96
CA LEU A 109 17.83 -10.22 5.37
C LEU A 109 17.15 -9.43 4.27
N TYR A 110 17.89 -8.54 3.62
CA TYR A 110 17.37 -7.73 2.51
C TYR A 110 16.92 -8.59 1.33
N ALA A 111 17.77 -9.52 0.90
CA ALA A 111 17.45 -10.43 -0.19
C ALA A 111 16.19 -11.27 0.10
N ARG A 112 16.05 -11.75 1.34
CA ARG A 112 14.86 -12.48 1.80
C ARG A 112 13.62 -11.58 1.74
N ARG A 113 13.69 -10.38 2.30
CA ARG A 113 12.54 -9.44 2.29
C ARG A 113 12.11 -9.09 0.87
N LEU A 114 13.05 -8.92 -0.07
CA LEU A 114 12.71 -8.71 -1.48
C LEU A 114 12.03 -9.95 -2.09
N GLY A 115 12.47 -11.15 -1.74
CA GLY A 115 11.83 -12.40 -2.15
C GLY A 115 10.39 -12.50 -1.65
N ASP A 116 10.17 -12.21 -0.36
CA ASP A 116 8.86 -12.20 0.28
C ASP A 116 7.95 -11.10 -0.34
N THR A 117 8.51 -9.92 -0.63
CA THR A 117 7.83 -8.81 -1.32
C THR A 117 7.40 -9.21 -2.72
N SER A 118 8.29 -9.85 -3.49
CA SER A 118 7.97 -10.36 -4.82
C SER A 118 6.86 -11.43 -4.77
N ALA A 119 6.86 -12.27 -3.74
CA ALA A 119 5.80 -13.25 -3.52
C ALA A 119 4.46 -12.58 -3.16
N ALA A 120 4.48 -11.53 -2.33
CA ALA A 120 3.30 -10.74 -1.98
C ALA A 120 2.69 -10.07 -3.22
N VAL A 121 3.51 -9.43 -4.05
CA VAL A 121 3.07 -8.81 -5.32
C VAL A 121 2.46 -9.84 -6.27
N ARG A 122 3.09 -11.03 -6.42
CA ARG A 122 2.49 -12.10 -7.24
C ARG A 122 1.12 -12.55 -6.73
N ARG A 123 0.92 -12.63 -5.41
CA ARG A 123 -0.39 -12.96 -4.82
C ARG A 123 -1.42 -11.88 -5.12
N LEU A 124 -1.07 -10.62 -4.96
CA LEU A 124 -1.94 -9.50 -5.35
C LEU A 124 -2.28 -9.56 -6.84
N GLY A 125 -1.29 -9.87 -7.68
CA GLY A 125 -1.51 -10.05 -9.11
C GLY A 125 -2.39 -11.24 -9.49
N ALA A 126 -2.67 -12.17 -8.58
CA ALA A 126 -3.58 -13.29 -8.78
C ALA A 126 -5.02 -12.99 -8.33
N THR A 127 -5.31 -11.81 -7.77
CA THR A 127 -6.67 -11.38 -7.43
C THR A 127 -7.52 -11.23 -8.69
N ALA A 128 -8.83 -11.39 -8.55
CA ALA A 128 -9.75 -11.36 -9.69
C ALA A 128 -10.14 -9.93 -10.08
N THR A 129 -10.13 -8.98 -9.13
CA THR A 129 -10.61 -7.61 -9.35
C THR A 129 -9.67 -6.57 -8.73
N PRO A 130 -9.66 -5.33 -9.27
CA PRO A 130 -8.92 -4.22 -8.69
C PRO A 130 -9.32 -3.93 -7.23
N ALA A 131 -10.58 -4.11 -6.88
CA ALA A 131 -11.08 -3.90 -5.52
C ALA A 131 -10.43 -4.89 -4.53
N GLN A 132 -10.39 -6.18 -4.87
CA GLN A 132 -9.73 -7.20 -4.04
C GLN A 132 -8.22 -6.93 -3.88
N LEU A 133 -7.57 -6.47 -4.94
CA LEU A 133 -6.15 -6.11 -4.89
C LEU A 133 -5.91 -4.97 -3.90
N ILE A 134 -6.73 -3.94 -3.94
CA ILE A 134 -6.65 -2.80 -3.01
C ILE A 134 -6.88 -3.26 -1.57
N ASP A 135 -7.96 -4.03 -1.33
CA ASP A 135 -8.33 -4.50 0.01
C ASP A 135 -7.21 -5.31 0.69
N GLN A 136 -6.45 -6.09 -0.08
CA GLN A 136 -5.38 -6.94 0.43
C GLN A 136 -4.00 -6.24 0.52
N ALA A 137 -3.83 -5.07 -0.10
CA ALA A 137 -2.52 -4.46 -0.26
C ALA A 137 -1.80 -4.18 1.08
N CYS A 138 -2.48 -3.50 2.02
CA CYS A 138 -1.91 -3.17 3.32
C CYS A 138 -1.64 -4.43 4.17
N GLU A 139 -2.52 -5.43 4.10
CA GLU A 139 -2.33 -6.71 4.77
C GLU A 139 -1.07 -7.45 4.27
N GLN A 140 -0.85 -7.49 2.94
CA GLN A 140 0.36 -8.10 2.37
C GLN A 140 1.64 -7.36 2.79
N LEU A 141 1.62 -6.04 2.87
CA LEU A 141 2.75 -5.24 3.37
C LEU A 141 3.10 -5.63 4.81
N VAL A 142 2.11 -5.76 5.66
CA VAL A 142 2.33 -6.10 7.07
C VAL A 142 2.74 -7.56 7.23
N HIS A 143 1.98 -8.51 6.70
CA HIS A 143 2.21 -9.93 6.97
C HIS A 143 3.35 -10.56 6.17
N ARG A 144 3.72 -9.98 5.01
CA ARG A 144 4.72 -10.57 4.11
C ARG A 144 5.98 -9.72 3.95
N CYS A 145 5.84 -8.40 3.90
CA CYS A 145 6.99 -7.52 3.67
C CYS A 145 7.67 -7.07 4.98
N GLY A 146 7.13 -7.49 6.14
CA GLY A 146 7.75 -7.29 7.45
C GLY A 146 7.59 -5.89 8.03
N PHE A 147 6.51 -5.18 7.66
CA PHE A 147 6.12 -3.93 8.31
C PHE A 147 5.22 -4.20 9.53
N GLY A 148 5.23 -3.30 10.50
CA GLY A 148 4.30 -3.33 11.62
C GLY A 148 2.97 -2.70 11.26
N ARG A 149 2.99 -1.68 10.41
CA ARG A 149 1.84 -0.91 9.98
C ARG A 149 1.99 -0.49 8.52
N ALA A 150 0.87 -0.47 7.79
CA ALA A 150 0.81 0.03 6.43
C ALA A 150 -0.48 0.83 6.22
N VAL A 151 -0.37 1.96 5.53
CA VAL A 151 -1.49 2.82 5.14
C VAL A 151 -1.41 3.07 3.64
N LEU A 152 -2.52 2.86 2.95
CA LEU A 152 -2.73 3.27 1.57
C LEU A 152 -3.56 4.55 1.56
N SER A 153 -3.05 5.57 0.91
CA SER A 153 -3.71 6.86 0.71
C SER A 153 -3.96 7.09 -0.76
N ARG A 154 -4.96 7.87 -1.10
CA ARG A 154 -5.21 8.36 -2.46
C ARG A 154 -4.83 9.82 -2.56
N VAL A 155 -4.42 10.25 -3.74
CA VAL A 155 -4.18 11.66 -4.05
C VAL A 155 -5.35 12.17 -4.89
N ASP A 156 -5.93 13.29 -4.47
CA ASP A 156 -7.03 13.96 -5.15
C ASP A 156 -7.01 15.46 -4.84
N SER A 157 -7.15 16.27 -5.88
CA SER A 157 -7.29 17.73 -5.77
C SER A 157 -6.19 18.42 -4.95
N GLY A 158 -4.92 18.01 -5.15
CA GLY A 158 -3.78 18.59 -4.45
C GLY A 158 -3.66 18.21 -2.97
N ALA A 159 -4.32 17.15 -2.56
CA ALA A 159 -4.25 16.61 -1.21
C ALA A 159 -4.14 15.08 -1.24
N TRP A 160 -3.43 14.52 -0.28
CA TRP A 160 -3.49 13.09 -0.03
C TRP A 160 -4.50 12.77 1.08
N ARG A 161 -5.16 11.62 0.96
CA ARG A 161 -6.23 11.19 1.86
C ARG A 161 -5.96 9.77 2.29
N PRO A 162 -5.74 9.50 3.58
CA PRO A 162 -5.67 8.14 4.10
C PRO A 162 -6.97 7.40 3.78
N TRP A 163 -6.84 6.18 3.27
CA TRP A 163 -8.00 5.43 2.79
C TRP A 163 -8.12 4.05 3.43
N MET A 164 -7.02 3.28 3.42
CA MET A 164 -6.97 1.93 3.96
C MET A 164 -5.74 1.76 4.83
N ALA A 165 -5.84 0.94 5.86
CA ALA A 165 -4.72 0.62 6.72
C ALA A 165 -4.78 -0.82 7.22
N HIS A 166 -3.62 -1.36 7.55
CA HIS A 166 -3.48 -2.62 8.27
C HIS A 166 -2.39 -2.47 9.33
N PHE A 167 -2.64 -3.03 10.52
CA PHE A 167 -1.77 -2.92 11.69
C PHE A 167 -1.52 -4.31 12.27
N THR A 168 -0.26 -4.59 12.70
CA THR A 168 0.01 -5.73 13.58
C THR A 168 -0.39 -5.39 15.00
N GLY A 169 -1.10 -6.27 15.68
CA GLY A 169 -1.50 -6.07 17.07
C GLY A 169 -3.00 -6.03 17.27
N THR A 170 -3.44 -5.48 18.41
CA THR A 170 -4.85 -5.41 18.76
C THR A 170 -5.57 -4.28 18.02
N ALA A 171 -6.89 -4.40 17.86
CA ALA A 171 -7.74 -3.36 17.25
C ALA A 171 -7.61 -1.96 17.90
N VAL A 172 -7.11 -1.90 19.12
CA VAL A 172 -6.88 -0.64 19.88
C VAL A 172 -5.74 0.19 19.25
N ASP A 173 -4.73 -0.45 18.68
CA ASP A 173 -3.57 0.25 18.11
C ASP A 173 -3.89 0.99 16.81
N GLY A 174 -4.99 0.67 16.14
CA GLY A 174 -5.45 1.31 14.90
C GLY A 174 -6.68 2.21 15.07
N SER A 175 -7.21 2.38 16.28
CA SER A 175 -8.45 3.14 16.52
C SER A 175 -8.37 4.61 16.08
N TRP A 176 -7.19 5.22 16.19
CA TRP A 176 -6.92 6.60 15.76
C TRP A 176 -7.10 6.79 14.25
N PHE A 177 -6.89 5.75 13.44
CA PHE A 177 -6.93 5.84 11.98
C PHE A 177 -8.34 6.19 11.46
N ALA A 178 -9.39 5.74 12.14
CA ALA A 178 -10.77 5.99 11.72
C ALA A 178 -11.11 7.49 11.61
N GLU A 179 -10.46 8.33 12.44
CA GLU A 179 -10.65 9.79 12.42
C GLU A 179 -9.96 10.46 11.20
N TRP A 180 -9.02 9.74 10.57
CA TRP A 180 -8.21 10.24 9.46
C TRP A 180 -8.64 9.73 8.09
N VAL A 181 -9.53 8.73 8.05
CA VAL A 181 -10.05 8.21 6.78
C VAL A 181 -10.72 9.32 5.98
N ASP A 182 -10.33 9.47 4.72
CA ASP A 182 -10.80 10.49 3.77
C ASP A 182 -10.53 11.96 4.17
N ARG A 183 -9.83 12.21 5.27
CA ARG A 183 -9.45 13.56 5.68
C ARG A 183 -8.37 14.09 4.74
N PRO A 184 -8.56 15.26 4.11
CA PRO A 184 -7.58 15.81 3.19
C PRO A 184 -6.36 16.35 3.96
N ILE A 185 -5.17 15.97 3.49
CA ILE A 185 -3.90 16.51 3.95
C ILE A 185 -3.27 17.19 2.74
N PRO A 186 -3.08 18.53 2.77
CA PRO A 186 -2.56 19.25 1.62
C PRO A 186 -1.16 18.76 1.21
N LEU A 187 -0.95 18.69 -0.11
CA LEU A 187 0.39 18.55 -0.69
C LEU A 187 0.92 19.97 -0.93
N ASP A 188 1.61 20.51 0.06
CA ASP A 188 2.28 21.80 0.00
C ASP A 188 3.80 21.62 0.12
N ASP A 189 4.56 22.68 -0.07
CA ASP A 189 6.03 22.61 -0.06
C ASP A 189 6.62 22.26 1.33
N LEU A 190 5.78 22.20 2.36
CA LEU A 190 6.18 21.94 3.73
C LEU A 190 6.13 20.46 4.10
N VAL A 191 5.56 19.58 3.24
CA VAL A 191 5.46 18.15 3.53
C VAL A 191 6.33 17.31 2.60
N LEU A 192 6.92 16.25 3.15
CA LEU A 192 7.79 15.33 2.41
C LEU A 192 7.05 14.63 1.26
N GLU A 193 5.78 14.35 1.45
CA GLU A 193 4.92 13.69 0.47
C GLU A 193 4.82 14.49 -0.84
N THR A 194 4.97 15.82 -0.80
CA THR A 194 5.05 16.66 -1.99
C THR A 194 6.30 16.38 -2.82
N GLN A 195 7.43 16.15 -2.17
CA GLN A 195 8.65 15.73 -2.86
C GLN A 195 8.46 14.35 -3.51
N VAL A 196 7.90 13.40 -2.78
CA VAL A 196 7.60 12.04 -3.28
C VAL A 196 6.63 12.09 -4.46
N PHE A 197 5.62 12.98 -4.40
CA PHE A 197 4.66 13.22 -5.47
C PHE A 197 5.32 13.78 -6.73
N THR A 198 6.22 14.76 -6.57
CA THR A 198 6.87 15.46 -7.69
C THR A 198 7.98 14.62 -8.33
N GLU A 199 8.78 13.93 -7.52
CA GLU A 199 9.92 13.14 -7.99
C GLU A 199 9.54 11.72 -8.42
N HIS A 200 8.33 11.25 -8.11
CA HIS A 200 7.89 9.86 -8.32
C HIS A 200 8.83 8.83 -7.67
N ARG A 201 9.43 9.17 -6.54
CA ARG A 201 10.43 8.35 -5.83
C ARG A 201 10.06 8.15 -4.37
N PRO A 202 10.41 7.01 -3.80
CA PRO A 202 10.15 6.74 -2.40
C PRO A 202 11.10 7.53 -1.49
N ALA A 203 10.64 7.83 -0.28
CA ALA A 203 11.45 8.46 0.75
C ALA A 203 11.46 7.63 2.05
N ALA A 204 12.51 7.86 2.86
CA ALA A 204 12.61 7.32 4.21
C ALA A 204 12.84 8.47 5.19
N VAL A 205 12.02 8.54 6.21
CA VAL A 205 12.16 9.43 7.34
C VAL A 205 12.74 8.64 8.51
N LEU A 206 14.01 8.89 8.82
CA LEU A 206 14.72 8.18 9.88
C LEU A 206 14.39 8.74 11.27
N ASP A 207 13.97 10.00 11.33
CA ASP A 207 13.56 10.70 12.53
C ASP A 207 12.38 11.63 12.21
N THR A 208 11.28 11.47 12.91
CA THR A 208 10.06 12.28 12.75
C THR A 208 10.17 13.69 13.38
N CYS A 209 11.35 14.07 13.89
CA CYS A 209 11.70 15.46 14.20
C CYS A 209 11.95 16.30 12.93
N ASP A 210 12.07 15.71 11.74
CA ASP A 210 12.16 16.42 10.45
C ASP A 210 10.97 17.38 10.30
N PRO A 211 11.19 18.67 10.03
CA PRO A 211 10.12 19.67 9.92
C PRO A 211 9.17 19.40 8.76
N ARG A 212 9.56 18.61 7.76
CA ARG A 212 8.73 18.23 6.62
C ARG A 212 7.72 17.11 6.95
N VAL A 213 7.76 16.54 8.15
CA VAL A 213 6.82 15.50 8.57
C VAL A 213 5.48 16.13 8.94
N TYR A 214 4.40 15.68 8.34
CA TYR A 214 3.06 16.09 8.73
C TYR A 214 2.68 15.48 10.08
N ARG A 215 3.06 16.19 11.15
CA ARG A 215 2.97 15.71 12.54
C ARG A 215 1.60 15.20 12.98
N PRO A 216 0.46 15.86 12.61
CA PRO A 216 -0.83 15.49 13.18
C PRO A 216 -1.20 14.02 12.99
N ILE A 217 -0.97 13.43 11.81
CA ILE A 217 -1.25 12.01 11.58
C ILE A 217 -0.05 11.12 11.91
N ILE A 218 1.17 11.52 11.54
CA ILE A 218 2.37 10.66 11.65
C ILE A 218 2.80 10.54 13.12
N VAL A 219 2.89 11.67 13.83
CA VAL A 219 3.47 11.73 15.17
C VAL A 219 2.39 11.74 16.24
N ASP A 220 1.44 12.67 16.16
CA ASP A 220 0.52 12.93 17.26
C ASP A 220 -0.52 11.80 17.36
N ALA A 221 -1.09 11.35 16.24
CA ALA A 221 -2.02 10.24 16.19
C ALA A 221 -1.31 8.89 16.08
N GLY A 222 -0.43 8.71 15.09
CA GLY A 222 0.23 7.45 14.76
C GLY A 222 1.40 7.10 15.65
N ARG A 223 1.98 8.07 16.39
CA ARG A 223 3.17 7.87 17.25
C ARG A 223 4.36 7.24 16.53
N SER A 224 4.51 7.52 15.24
CA SER A 224 5.62 7.02 14.45
C SER A 224 6.92 7.74 14.83
N MET A 225 7.99 6.99 15.01
CA MET A 225 9.35 7.54 15.26
C MET A 225 10.16 7.63 13.95
N SER A 226 9.81 6.82 12.98
CA SER A 226 10.41 6.77 11.65
C SER A 226 9.40 6.09 10.71
N TYR A 227 9.38 6.46 9.41
CA TYR A 227 8.50 5.82 8.43
C TYR A 227 9.11 5.84 7.04
N VAL A 228 8.53 5.08 6.15
CA VAL A 228 8.84 5.10 4.72
C VAL A 228 7.57 5.38 3.93
N VAL A 229 7.72 6.12 2.84
CA VAL A 229 6.63 6.46 1.94
C VAL A 229 7.04 6.15 0.50
N ALA A 230 6.12 5.55 -0.27
CA ALA A 230 6.33 5.27 -1.68
C ALA A 230 5.10 5.70 -2.48
N PRO A 231 5.29 6.34 -3.65
CA PRO A 231 4.18 6.71 -4.51
C PRO A 231 3.58 5.47 -5.19
N VAL A 232 2.27 5.47 -5.37
CA VAL A 232 1.55 4.57 -6.25
C VAL A 232 1.41 5.28 -7.59
N VAL A 233 2.12 4.77 -8.59
CA VAL A 233 2.14 5.39 -9.94
C VAL A 233 1.31 4.53 -10.88
N LEU A 234 0.37 5.15 -11.57
CA LEU A 234 -0.47 4.54 -12.62
C LEU A 234 -0.43 5.43 -13.85
N ALA A 235 -0.13 4.87 -15.01
CA ALA A 235 -0.02 5.61 -16.28
C ALA A 235 0.86 6.89 -16.14
N ASP A 236 1.98 6.76 -15.43
CA ASP A 236 2.95 7.83 -15.15
C ASP A 236 2.44 8.97 -14.24
N GLU A 237 1.29 8.78 -13.57
CA GLU A 237 0.74 9.73 -12.61
C GLU A 237 0.74 9.14 -11.19
N VAL A 238 1.04 9.95 -10.19
CA VAL A 238 0.95 9.55 -8.78
C VAL A 238 -0.50 9.66 -8.33
N VAL A 239 -1.14 8.52 -8.08
CA VAL A 239 -2.55 8.43 -7.67
C VAL A 239 -2.72 8.22 -6.17
N GLY A 240 -1.65 7.95 -5.45
CA GLY A 240 -1.68 7.69 -4.03
C GLY A 240 -0.31 7.41 -3.43
N PHE A 241 -0.29 7.07 -2.16
CA PHE A 241 0.92 6.71 -1.42
C PHE A 241 0.70 5.45 -0.57
N PHE A 242 1.71 4.63 -0.46
CA PHE A 242 1.88 3.71 0.65
C PHE A 242 2.77 4.36 1.69
N HIS A 243 2.28 4.43 2.94
CA HIS A 243 3.08 4.74 4.12
C HIS A 243 3.25 3.45 4.92
N ALA A 244 4.43 3.20 5.42
CA ALA A 244 4.68 2.03 6.26
C ALA A 244 5.73 2.33 7.34
N ASP A 245 5.55 1.72 8.50
CA ASP A 245 6.48 1.81 9.61
C ASP A 245 6.43 0.55 10.48
N HIS A 246 7.19 0.58 11.58
CA HIS A 246 7.13 -0.42 12.62
C HIS A 246 6.39 0.16 13.83
N ALA A 247 5.70 -0.71 14.57
CA ALA A 247 4.96 -0.28 15.77
C ALA A 247 5.88 0.45 16.76
N PRO A 248 5.35 1.39 17.56
CA PRO A 248 6.13 2.09 18.58
C PRO A 248 6.91 1.13 19.49
N GLY A 249 8.20 1.42 19.73
CA GLY A 249 9.07 0.56 20.53
C GLY A 249 9.74 -0.60 19.77
N GLN A 250 9.43 -0.77 18.49
CA GLN A 250 10.17 -1.67 17.59
C GLN A 250 11.32 -0.95 16.88
N ARG A 251 11.97 -1.66 15.93
CA ARG A 251 13.07 -1.07 15.15
C ARG A 251 12.63 0.15 14.34
N ARG A 252 13.57 1.05 14.03
CA ARG A 252 13.33 2.18 13.14
C ARG A 252 13.27 1.71 11.68
N SER A 253 12.45 2.39 10.89
CA SER A 253 12.41 2.24 9.43
C SER A 253 13.64 2.87 8.80
N GLY A 254 14.19 2.25 7.75
CA GLY A 254 15.41 2.69 7.11
C GLY A 254 15.43 2.51 5.59
N PRO A 255 16.59 2.66 4.95
CA PRO A 255 16.75 2.55 3.50
C PRO A 255 16.28 1.20 2.92
N VAL A 256 16.48 0.11 3.67
CA VAL A 256 15.99 -1.22 3.28
C VAL A 256 14.47 -1.25 3.22
N ASP A 257 13.80 -0.69 4.23
CA ASP A 257 12.34 -0.59 4.29
C ASP A 257 11.79 0.24 3.14
N ARG A 258 12.44 1.36 2.82
CA ARG A 258 12.10 2.19 1.66
C ARG A 258 12.16 1.39 0.35
N ASN A 259 13.21 0.62 0.13
CA ASN A 259 13.39 -0.15 -1.09
C ASN A 259 12.36 -1.30 -1.18
N VAL A 260 12.06 -1.96 -0.06
CA VAL A 260 11.02 -2.99 0.04
C VAL A 260 9.66 -2.39 -0.29
N LEU A 261 9.30 -1.26 0.32
CA LEU A 261 8.03 -0.57 0.05
C LEU A 261 7.93 -0.12 -1.41
N TRP A 262 9.02 0.40 -1.96
CA TRP A 262 9.08 0.82 -3.36
C TRP A 262 8.86 -0.34 -4.33
N THR A 263 9.55 -1.46 -4.12
CA THR A 263 9.36 -2.67 -4.93
C THR A 263 7.91 -3.17 -4.87
N PHE A 264 7.28 -3.09 -3.69
CA PHE A 264 5.88 -3.45 -3.53
C PHE A 264 4.96 -2.47 -4.28
N ALA A 265 5.16 -1.16 -4.11
CA ALA A 265 4.33 -0.12 -4.73
C ALA A 265 4.35 -0.20 -6.27
N GLN A 266 5.54 -0.41 -6.86
CA GLN A 266 5.69 -0.63 -8.30
C GLN A 266 4.93 -1.88 -8.76
N GLY A 267 5.10 -3.00 -8.05
CA GLY A 267 4.41 -4.23 -8.39
C GLY A 267 2.90 -4.16 -8.21
N PHE A 268 2.43 -3.42 -7.20
CA PHE A 268 1.02 -3.12 -6.98
C PHE A 268 0.45 -2.31 -8.16
N GLY A 269 1.13 -1.23 -8.56
CA GLY A 269 0.71 -0.40 -9.70
C GLY A 269 0.53 -1.21 -10.97
N LEU A 270 1.54 -2.00 -11.34
CA LEU A 270 1.47 -2.89 -12.51
C LEU A 270 0.34 -3.93 -12.43
N ALA A 271 0.12 -4.52 -11.26
CA ALA A 271 -0.97 -5.48 -11.05
C ALA A 271 -2.34 -4.81 -11.16
N TYR A 272 -2.49 -3.60 -10.62
CA TYR A 272 -3.71 -2.81 -10.70
C TYR A 272 -4.04 -2.44 -12.15
N GLU A 273 -3.09 -1.86 -12.88
CA GLU A 273 -3.27 -1.51 -14.30
C GLU A 273 -3.69 -2.71 -15.14
N ARG A 274 -3.04 -3.87 -14.93
CA ARG A 274 -3.39 -5.10 -15.62
C ARG A 274 -4.83 -5.52 -15.35
N LEU A 275 -5.30 -5.46 -14.11
CA LEU A 275 -6.67 -5.85 -13.74
C LEU A 275 -7.69 -4.88 -14.32
N VAL A 276 -7.45 -3.57 -14.24
CA VAL A 276 -8.32 -2.55 -14.84
C VAL A 276 -8.39 -2.72 -16.35
N PHE A 277 -7.26 -3.00 -17.00
CA PHE A 277 -7.22 -3.25 -18.43
C PHE A 277 -8.02 -4.52 -18.81
N ALA A 278 -7.87 -5.60 -18.04
CA ALA A 278 -8.62 -6.83 -18.25
C ALA A 278 -10.13 -6.61 -18.10
N GLU A 279 -10.58 -5.88 -17.07
CA GLU A 279 -12.00 -5.52 -16.89
C GLU A 279 -12.54 -4.70 -18.07
N ARG A 280 -11.77 -3.73 -18.56
CA ARG A 280 -12.15 -2.92 -19.73
C ARG A 280 -12.33 -3.78 -21.00
N ILE A 281 -11.42 -4.72 -21.24
CA ILE A 281 -11.50 -5.63 -22.38
C ILE A 281 -12.76 -6.52 -22.26
N LEU A 282 -13.01 -7.09 -21.09
CA LEU A 282 -14.20 -7.93 -20.87
C LEU A 282 -15.48 -7.13 -21.09
N ALA A 283 -15.60 -5.95 -20.51
CA ALA A 283 -16.75 -5.07 -20.71
C ALA A 283 -16.93 -4.67 -22.16
N GLN A 284 -15.84 -4.40 -22.91
CA GLN A 284 -15.91 -4.07 -24.33
C GLN A 284 -16.35 -5.27 -25.17
N ARG A 285 -15.86 -6.48 -24.84
CA ARG A 285 -16.30 -7.73 -25.48
C ARG A 285 -17.79 -7.96 -25.26
N GLU A 286 -18.29 -7.78 -24.05
CA GLU A 286 -19.72 -7.94 -23.71
C GLU A 286 -20.59 -6.95 -24.51
N ARG A 287 -20.16 -5.69 -24.62
CA ARG A 287 -20.87 -4.68 -25.44
C ARG A 287 -20.92 -5.09 -26.91
N LEU A 288 -19.84 -5.61 -27.46
CA LEU A 288 -19.79 -6.08 -28.84
C LEU A 288 -20.72 -7.27 -29.05
N HIS A 289 -20.72 -8.24 -28.13
CA HIS A 289 -21.64 -9.39 -28.19
C HIS A 289 -23.10 -8.95 -28.12
N ALA A 290 -23.44 -8.03 -27.24
CA ALA A 290 -24.78 -7.46 -27.13
C ALA A 290 -25.21 -6.73 -28.42
N ALA A 291 -24.30 -5.95 -29.02
CA ALA A 291 -24.58 -5.25 -30.27
C ALA A 291 -24.78 -6.21 -31.44
N LEU A 292 -23.95 -7.26 -31.55
CA LEU A 292 -24.11 -8.31 -32.57
C LEU A 292 -25.40 -9.07 -32.39
N GLY A 293 -25.76 -9.48 -31.18
CA GLY A 293 -27.03 -10.15 -30.89
C GLY A 293 -28.24 -9.28 -31.22
N SER A 294 -28.15 -7.96 -30.97
CA SER A 294 -29.20 -7.01 -31.36
C SER A 294 -29.32 -6.89 -32.89
N ALA A 295 -28.20 -6.86 -33.61
CA ALA A 295 -28.20 -6.82 -35.08
C ALA A 295 -28.77 -8.13 -35.68
N GLU A 296 -28.40 -9.28 -35.13
CA GLU A 296 -28.95 -10.59 -35.54
C GLU A 296 -30.46 -10.64 -35.28
N ALA A 297 -30.94 -10.15 -34.16
CA ALA A 297 -32.38 -10.10 -33.85
C ALA A 297 -33.15 -9.19 -34.82
N LEU A 298 -32.56 -8.05 -35.25
CA LEU A 298 -33.15 -7.18 -36.28
C LEU A 298 -33.20 -7.85 -37.65
N ILE A 299 -32.19 -8.65 -38.00
CA ILE A 299 -32.15 -9.39 -39.27
C ILE A 299 -33.12 -10.59 -39.23
N ALA A 300 -33.26 -11.22 -38.07
CA ALA A 300 -34.13 -12.40 -37.88
C ALA A 300 -35.63 -12.08 -37.70
N THR A 301 -36.00 -10.78 -37.57
CA THR A 301 -37.39 -10.38 -37.49
C THR A 301 -38.00 -10.42 -38.90
N PRO A 302 -38.83 -11.44 -39.26
CA PRO A 302 -39.49 -11.47 -40.55
C PRO A 302 -40.68 -10.49 -40.50
N GLY A 303 -40.44 -9.26 -40.94
CA GLY A 303 -41.53 -8.28 -40.95
C GLY A 303 -41.13 -6.83 -41.24
N LEU A 304 -39.84 -6.51 -41.33
CA LEU A 304 -39.35 -5.28 -41.98
C LEU A 304 -39.05 -5.57 -43.46
N ALA A 305 -39.85 -6.39 -44.12
CA ALA A 305 -40.03 -6.29 -45.56
C ALA A 305 -40.64 -4.92 -45.79
N LEU A 306 -39.86 -4.04 -46.44
CA LEU A 306 -40.24 -2.81 -47.04
C LEU A 306 -41.72 -2.81 -47.48
N ASP A 307 -42.64 -2.39 -46.66
CA ASP A 307 -43.89 -1.81 -47.10
C ASP A 307 -43.55 -0.36 -47.55
N LEU A 308 -42.82 -0.29 -48.68
CA LEU A 308 -42.86 0.81 -49.62
C LEU A 308 -44.15 0.67 -50.40
N ALA A 309 -45.29 0.57 -49.71
CA ALA A 309 -46.59 0.85 -50.30
C ALA A 309 -46.78 2.38 -50.24
N TRP A 310 -46.41 3.00 -51.35
CA TRP A 310 -46.85 4.32 -51.73
C TRP A 310 -48.37 4.34 -51.78
N MET A 311 -49.03 5.01 -50.81
CA MET A 311 -50.42 5.42 -50.88
C MET A 311 -50.49 6.94 -50.79
N PRO A 312 -51.10 7.61 -51.73
CA PRO A 312 -51.35 9.04 -51.63
C PRO A 312 -52.66 9.32 -50.91
N GLY A 313 -52.64 10.32 -50.06
CA GLY A 313 -53.83 11.17 -49.87
C GLY A 313 -54.65 10.98 -48.60
N GLU A 314 -54.77 12.04 -47.92
CA GLU A 314 -55.90 12.68 -47.27
C GLU A 314 -56.01 12.59 -45.74
N ASP A 315 -55.86 13.76 -45.16
CA ASP A 315 -56.56 14.40 -44.04
C ASP A 315 -56.46 13.86 -42.62
N GLY A 316 -55.75 14.65 -41.84
CA GLY A 316 -56.29 15.29 -40.62
C GLY A 316 -56.51 14.38 -39.39
N HIS A 317 -55.67 14.57 -38.42
CA HIS A 317 -55.97 14.94 -37.04
C HIS A 317 -54.90 14.46 -36.06
N LEU A 318 -54.26 15.43 -35.46
CA LEU A 318 -53.57 15.27 -34.19
C LEU A 318 -54.51 14.79 -33.12
N ARG A 319 -54.21 13.64 -32.49
CA ARG A 319 -54.72 13.29 -31.18
C ARG A 319 -53.57 12.85 -30.31
N THR A 320 -53.28 13.71 -29.37
CA THR A 320 -52.63 13.37 -28.13
C THR A 320 -53.50 12.38 -27.34
N GLU A 321 -52.94 11.25 -27.00
CA GLU A 321 -53.44 10.46 -25.87
C GLU A 321 -52.26 10.05 -25.00
N GLU A 322 -52.24 10.65 -23.81
CA GLU A 322 -51.67 10.16 -22.60
C GLU A 322 -52.43 8.89 -22.12
N GLU A 323 -51.75 8.13 -21.30
CA GLU A 323 -52.22 7.01 -20.48
C GLU A 323 -52.03 5.59 -21.08
N HIS A 324 -51.09 4.83 -20.52
CA HIS A 324 -51.38 3.88 -19.44
C HIS A 324 -50.09 3.24 -18.87
N ILE A 325 -49.95 3.43 -17.59
CA ILE A 325 -49.04 2.72 -16.73
C ILE A 325 -49.44 1.27 -16.63
N GLY A 326 -48.60 0.38 -17.10
CA GLY A 326 -48.76 -1.07 -16.93
C GLY A 326 -48.00 -1.54 -15.69
N GLU A 327 -48.72 -2.03 -14.75
CA GLU A 327 -48.33 -2.71 -13.52
C GLU A 327 -47.18 -3.71 -13.75
N ARG A 328 -46.13 -3.55 -12.99
CA ARG A 328 -45.07 -4.55 -12.86
C ARG A 328 -45.29 -5.35 -11.57
N ALA A 329 -45.56 -6.64 -11.76
CA ALA A 329 -45.72 -7.63 -10.73
C ALA A 329 -44.55 -7.61 -9.71
N ALA A 330 -44.94 -7.59 -8.45
CA ALA A 330 -44.03 -7.67 -7.30
C ALA A 330 -43.45 -9.08 -7.16
N ALA A 331 -42.16 -9.17 -7.00
CA ALA A 331 -41.45 -10.33 -6.45
C ALA A 331 -41.52 -10.31 -4.91
N PRO A 332 -41.60 -11.46 -4.23
CA PRO A 332 -41.95 -11.51 -2.83
C PRO A 332 -40.74 -11.33 -1.90
N GLY A 333 -40.92 -10.49 -0.88
CA GLY A 333 -40.38 -10.70 0.44
C GLY A 333 -39.03 -10.01 0.77
N ARG A 334 -39.08 -8.70 1.10
CA ARG A 334 -38.02 -8.07 1.89
C ARG A 334 -38.68 -7.22 3.01
N PRO A 335 -38.18 -7.29 4.26
CA PRO A 335 -38.75 -6.47 5.34
C PRO A 335 -38.46 -4.98 5.11
N PRO A 336 -39.26 -4.06 5.69
CA PRO A 336 -39.19 -2.63 5.44
C PRO A 336 -38.01 -2.03 6.19
N ASP A 337 -36.88 -1.95 5.54
CA ASP A 337 -35.76 -1.12 5.93
C ASP A 337 -35.60 -0.04 4.85
N GLU A 338 -35.46 1.20 5.26
CA GLU A 338 -35.41 2.46 4.52
C GLU A 338 -35.05 2.29 3.02
N GLU A 339 -36.03 2.28 2.15
CA GLU A 339 -35.83 2.20 0.70
C GLU A 339 -34.98 3.39 0.22
N LEU A 340 -34.08 3.11 -0.73
CA LEU A 340 -33.33 4.17 -1.40
C LEU A 340 -34.32 5.03 -2.19
N THR A 341 -34.19 6.34 -2.08
CA THR A 341 -34.91 7.27 -2.97
C THR A 341 -34.46 7.08 -4.41
N ASP A 342 -35.26 7.47 -5.39
CA ASP A 342 -34.89 7.39 -6.80
C ASP A 342 -33.54 8.03 -7.09
N ARG A 343 -33.28 9.19 -6.45
CA ARG A 343 -32.03 9.93 -6.60
C ARG A 343 -30.83 9.19 -5.98
N GLU A 344 -31.03 8.51 -4.87
CA GLU A 344 -29.99 7.68 -4.25
C GLU A 344 -29.72 6.42 -5.09
N GLY A 345 -30.78 5.89 -5.72
CA GLY A 345 -30.68 4.79 -6.68
C GLY A 345 -29.84 5.16 -7.91
N GLU A 346 -30.09 6.32 -8.53
CA GLU A 346 -29.29 6.85 -9.64
C GLU A 346 -27.82 7.03 -9.26
N VAL A 347 -27.56 7.65 -8.12
CA VAL A 347 -26.20 7.82 -7.60
C VAL A 347 -25.53 6.46 -7.38
N LEU A 348 -26.25 5.48 -6.82
CA LEU A 348 -25.71 4.14 -6.56
C LEU A 348 -25.42 3.36 -7.85
N GLN A 349 -26.25 3.51 -8.89
CA GLN A 349 -25.97 2.96 -10.22
C GLN A 349 -24.69 3.53 -10.81
N LEU A 350 -24.51 4.84 -10.74
CA LEU A 350 -23.28 5.50 -11.23
C LEU A 350 -22.06 5.11 -10.39
N LEU A 351 -22.23 4.92 -9.08
CA LEU A 351 -21.18 4.38 -8.22
C LEU A 351 -20.79 2.95 -8.65
N ALA A 352 -21.76 2.13 -9.01
CA ALA A 352 -21.53 0.74 -9.42
C ALA A 352 -20.77 0.62 -10.74
N VAL A 353 -20.92 1.57 -11.65
CA VAL A 353 -20.14 1.62 -12.90
C VAL A 353 -18.79 2.33 -12.73
N GLY A 354 -18.42 2.73 -11.50
CA GLY A 354 -17.12 3.27 -11.19
C GLY A 354 -16.98 4.78 -11.31
N ALA A 355 -18.09 5.53 -11.55
CA ALA A 355 -18.04 6.98 -11.69
C ALA A 355 -17.55 7.68 -10.42
N THR A 356 -16.63 8.65 -10.53
CA THR A 356 -16.22 9.51 -9.41
C THR A 356 -17.34 10.44 -8.97
N ASN A 357 -17.26 11.01 -7.75
CA ASN A 357 -18.26 11.97 -7.29
C ASN A 357 -18.38 13.20 -8.20
N ALA A 358 -17.27 13.67 -8.78
CA ALA A 358 -17.26 14.75 -9.76
C ALA A 358 -18.03 14.36 -11.04
N GLN A 359 -17.76 13.17 -11.59
CA GLN A 359 -18.47 12.65 -12.77
C GLN A 359 -19.96 12.45 -12.51
N ILE A 360 -20.33 11.97 -11.31
CA ILE A 360 -21.73 11.85 -10.89
C ILE A 360 -22.37 13.25 -10.77
N ALA A 361 -21.66 14.21 -10.20
CA ALA A 361 -22.12 15.58 -10.06
C ALA A 361 -22.40 16.22 -11.44
N ASP A 362 -21.49 16.06 -12.38
CA ASP A 362 -21.64 16.54 -13.76
C ASP A 362 -22.82 15.86 -14.46
N GLN A 363 -22.93 14.54 -14.36
CA GLN A 363 -23.95 13.75 -15.03
C GLN A 363 -25.36 14.01 -14.47
N LEU A 364 -25.47 14.24 -13.18
CA LEU A 364 -26.73 14.48 -12.48
C LEU A 364 -27.06 15.99 -12.32
N VAL A 365 -26.17 16.88 -12.83
CA VAL A 365 -26.31 18.36 -12.76
C VAL A 365 -26.51 18.84 -11.32
N VAL A 366 -25.67 18.36 -10.40
CA VAL A 366 -25.68 18.75 -8.98
C VAL A 366 -24.27 19.07 -8.50
N SER A 367 -24.12 19.65 -7.31
CA SER A 367 -22.80 19.88 -6.74
C SER A 367 -22.16 18.56 -6.25
N GLU A 368 -20.84 18.49 -6.27
CA GLU A 368 -20.10 17.35 -5.73
C GLU A 368 -20.40 17.12 -4.22
N SER A 369 -20.64 18.20 -3.48
CA SER A 369 -21.05 18.13 -2.08
C SER A 369 -22.42 17.47 -1.92
N THR A 370 -23.34 17.67 -2.86
CA THR A 370 -24.64 16.99 -2.90
C THR A 370 -24.47 15.50 -3.14
N VAL A 371 -23.60 15.11 -4.08
CA VAL A 371 -23.27 13.69 -4.33
C VAL A 371 -22.68 13.05 -3.07
N LYS A 372 -21.74 13.70 -2.39
CA LYS A 372 -21.17 13.21 -1.12
C LYS A 372 -22.24 12.98 -0.05
N THR A 373 -23.25 13.84 0.00
CA THR A 373 -24.38 13.69 0.93
C THR A 373 -25.24 12.49 0.56
N HIS A 374 -25.56 12.29 -0.74
CA HIS A 374 -26.28 11.11 -1.21
C HIS A 374 -25.50 9.83 -0.91
N VAL A 375 -24.21 9.78 -1.18
CA VAL A 375 -23.37 8.63 -0.86
C VAL A 375 -23.40 8.28 0.63
N ARG A 376 -23.34 9.28 1.51
CA ARG A 376 -23.44 9.07 2.96
C ARG A 376 -24.80 8.46 3.35
N HIS A 377 -25.89 8.95 2.78
CA HIS A 377 -27.22 8.39 3.02
C HIS A 377 -27.36 6.97 2.49
N ILE A 378 -26.83 6.69 1.30
CA ILE A 378 -26.79 5.34 0.72
C ILE A 378 -26.04 4.37 1.63
N LEU A 379 -24.84 4.75 2.09
CA LEU A 379 -24.06 3.94 3.02
C LEU A 379 -24.84 3.61 4.29
N ARG A 380 -25.51 4.59 4.88
CA ARG A 380 -26.34 4.41 6.08
C ARG A 380 -27.53 3.48 5.80
N LYS A 381 -28.31 3.73 4.73
CA LYS A 381 -29.48 2.95 4.37
C LYS A 381 -29.14 1.51 4.02
N LEU A 382 -28.04 1.30 3.31
CA LEU A 382 -27.52 -0.03 3.00
C LEU A 382 -26.71 -0.65 4.14
N ARG A 383 -26.56 0.06 5.30
CA ARG A 383 -25.69 -0.37 6.42
C ARG A 383 -24.27 -0.73 6.00
N ALA A 384 -23.77 -0.11 4.92
CA ALA A 384 -22.47 -0.35 4.35
C ALA A 384 -21.42 0.55 5.01
N VAL A 385 -20.27 -0.02 5.39
CA VAL A 385 -19.17 0.73 6.00
C VAL A 385 -18.31 1.47 4.97
N ASN A 386 -18.40 1.08 3.70
CA ASN A 386 -17.70 1.72 2.60
C ASN A 386 -18.45 1.59 1.27
N ARG A 387 -17.99 2.34 0.26
CA ARG A 387 -18.54 2.36 -1.09
C ARG A 387 -18.57 0.96 -1.73
N ALA A 388 -17.50 0.17 -1.61
CA ALA A 388 -17.41 -1.16 -2.20
C ALA A 388 -18.48 -2.09 -1.62
N GLN A 389 -18.71 -2.03 -0.31
CA GLN A 389 -19.76 -2.80 0.36
C GLN A 389 -21.17 -2.34 -0.05
N ALA A 390 -21.37 -1.04 -0.27
CA ALA A 390 -22.67 -0.55 -0.79
C ALA A 390 -22.96 -1.09 -2.19
N ILE A 391 -21.95 -1.07 -3.06
CA ILE A 391 -22.03 -1.61 -4.43
C ILE A 391 -22.28 -3.13 -4.38
N SER A 392 -21.53 -3.87 -3.56
CA SER A 392 -21.70 -5.32 -3.39
C SER A 392 -23.12 -5.68 -2.94
N ARG A 393 -23.69 -4.96 -1.97
CA ARG A 393 -25.06 -5.16 -1.51
C ARG A 393 -26.11 -4.80 -2.56
N TYR A 394 -25.85 -3.76 -3.33
CA TYR A 394 -26.74 -3.37 -4.44
C TYR A 394 -26.76 -4.42 -5.55
N LEU A 395 -25.60 -4.97 -5.92
CA LEU A 395 -25.46 -6.00 -6.94
C LEU A 395 -25.88 -7.39 -6.47
N GLY A 396 -26.26 -7.56 -5.19
CA GLY A 396 -26.66 -8.86 -4.63
C GLY A 396 -25.52 -9.85 -4.47
N VAL A 397 -24.26 -9.39 -4.53
CA VAL A 397 -23.08 -10.22 -4.30
C VAL A 397 -22.89 -10.34 -2.79
N ALA A 398 -23.17 -11.51 -2.23
CA ALA A 398 -22.96 -11.76 -0.79
C ALA A 398 -21.49 -11.55 -0.41
N PRO A 399 -21.18 -10.83 0.70
CA PRO A 399 -19.82 -10.80 1.21
C PRO A 399 -19.46 -12.24 1.63
N LEU A 400 -18.34 -12.74 1.14
CA LEU A 400 -17.72 -13.96 1.67
C LEU A 400 -17.52 -13.77 3.17
N ALA A 401 -18.15 -14.64 3.97
CA ALA A 401 -17.97 -14.66 5.41
C ALA A 401 -16.48 -14.87 5.74
N PRO A 402 -15.94 -14.21 6.76
CA PRO A 402 -14.61 -14.51 7.22
C PRO A 402 -14.58 -15.91 7.80
N GLY A 403 -13.80 -16.80 7.16
CA GLY A 403 -13.41 -18.10 7.69
C GLY A 403 -12.12 -17.97 8.48
#